data_9251de44082e6c52d2d5633c3ed76585
#
_entry.id   9251de44082e6c52d2d5633c3ed76585
#
_cell.length_a   1.000
_cell.length_b   1.000
_cell.length_c   1.000
_cell.angle_alpha   90.00
_cell.angle_beta   90.00
_cell.angle_gamma   90.00
#
_symmetry.space_group_name_H-M   'P 1'
#
loop_
_entity.id
_entity.type
_entity.pdbx_description
1 polymer ?
#
loop_
_entity_poly.entity_id
_entity_poly.type
_entity_poly.pdbx_seq_one_letter_code
_entity_poly.pdbx_strand_id
1 'polypeptide(L)'
;LLLEGIWAQLPDSINVQRLVLTAPVETYRDYRRWLLDACAALPVNEVALVDEPTAAALGAGFAPGARILVVDLGGSTLDLALVALQGGEGRSAPVAQLLRLGGRELGDSSRQQLRHAEVLGKAGLRLGGRDIDRWILNICCPTASVTAAQLNAAERLKCRLSDPELPELTELVEEVSDAEPTTLRLSRRDLENLLKERGLGRALEELLEATLTGGRRHGCDLTELDGVVAVGGGAQLPWLRRWLGEHTAPAPLVTPPPVEAVALGALSLTPGVSIRDVLQRGVSLRTWDQRTKKHRWHPLFVAGQPWPSPEPFE
;
A
#
# COMPACT_ATOMS: atom_id res chain seq x y z
N LEU A 1 -22.89 -4.70 0.69
CA LEU A 1 -23.04 -5.37 2.02
C LEU A 1 -22.08 -4.80 3.07
N LEU A 2 -20.74 -4.89 2.91
CA LEU A 2 -19.79 -4.41 3.95
C LEU A 2 -19.84 -2.88 4.09
N LEU A 3 -19.68 -2.14 3.01
CA LEU A 3 -19.73 -0.67 3.02
C LEU A 3 -21.09 -0.13 3.47
N GLU A 4 -22.18 -0.75 3.04
CA GLU A 4 -23.53 -0.42 3.50
C GLU A 4 -23.70 -0.69 5.00
N GLY A 5 -23.14 -1.81 5.49
CA GLY A 5 -23.16 -2.14 6.92
C GLY A 5 -22.35 -1.14 7.76
N ILE A 6 -21.21 -0.68 7.28
CA ILE A 6 -20.40 0.37 7.93
C ILE A 6 -21.18 1.70 7.89
N TRP A 7 -21.75 2.03 6.72
CA TRP A 7 -22.54 3.26 6.55
C TRP A 7 -23.74 3.32 7.51
N ALA A 8 -24.43 2.20 7.68
CA ALA A 8 -25.59 2.11 8.60
C ALA A 8 -25.21 2.26 10.09
N GLN A 9 -23.93 2.19 10.44
CA GLN A 9 -23.45 2.43 11.81
C GLN A 9 -23.06 3.88 12.07
N LEU A 10 -23.05 4.74 11.03
CA LEU A 10 -22.78 6.16 11.22
C LEU A 10 -23.94 6.81 12.00
N PRO A 11 -23.64 7.68 12.98
CA PRO A 11 -24.68 8.45 13.67
C PRO A 11 -25.46 9.32 12.69
N ASP A 12 -26.76 9.40 12.87
CA ASP A 12 -27.67 10.23 12.03
C ASP A 12 -27.29 11.73 11.98
N SER A 13 -26.53 12.18 12.99
CA SER A 13 -26.02 13.56 13.05
C SER A 13 -24.85 13.83 12.10
N ILE A 14 -24.25 12.81 11.51
CA ILE A 14 -23.10 12.97 10.60
C ILE A 14 -23.60 13.11 9.17
N ASN A 15 -23.33 14.26 8.57
CA ASN A 15 -23.56 14.48 7.13
C ASN A 15 -22.24 14.25 6.38
N VAL A 16 -22.11 13.09 5.73
CA VAL A 16 -20.93 12.72 4.97
C VAL A 16 -20.92 13.45 3.63
N GLN A 17 -19.97 14.36 3.46
CA GLN A 17 -19.80 15.12 2.21
C GLN A 17 -18.91 14.37 1.22
N ARG A 18 -17.87 13.71 1.75
CA ARG A 18 -16.85 12.99 0.95
C ARG A 18 -16.53 11.65 1.60
N LEU A 19 -16.38 10.64 0.76
CA LEU A 19 -15.86 9.33 1.10
C LEU A 19 -14.48 9.16 0.47
N VAL A 20 -13.46 8.88 1.26
CA VAL A 20 -12.13 8.53 0.75
C VAL A 20 -11.93 7.04 0.94
N LEU A 21 -11.58 6.37 -0.13
CA LEU A 21 -11.27 4.94 -0.15
C LEU A 21 -9.81 4.74 -0.49
N THR A 22 -9.22 3.70 0.06
CA THR A 22 -7.85 3.31 -0.24
C THR A 22 -7.81 1.98 -0.98
N ALA A 23 -6.78 1.79 -1.79
CA ALA A 23 -6.56 0.55 -2.53
C ALA A 23 -5.06 0.24 -2.63
N PRO A 24 -4.68 -1.06 -2.59
CA PRO A 24 -3.30 -1.49 -2.79
C PRO A 24 -2.78 -1.11 -4.17
N VAL A 25 -1.46 -0.85 -4.28
CA VAL A 25 -0.82 -0.45 -5.54
C VAL A 25 -1.00 -1.51 -6.62
N GLU A 26 -0.72 -2.78 -6.30
CA GLU A 26 -0.73 -3.87 -7.28
C GLU A 26 -2.12 -4.16 -7.87
N THR A 27 -3.17 -4.01 -7.07
CA THR A 27 -4.54 -4.33 -7.46
C THR A 27 -5.39 -3.09 -7.73
N TYR A 28 -4.78 -1.90 -7.75
CA TYR A 28 -5.46 -0.60 -7.80
C TYR A 28 -6.53 -0.49 -8.89
N ARG A 29 -6.24 -0.96 -10.12
CA ARG A 29 -7.18 -0.87 -11.26
C ARG A 29 -8.45 -1.69 -11.03
N ASP A 30 -8.28 -2.93 -10.56
CA ASP A 30 -9.40 -3.86 -10.37
C ASP A 30 -10.24 -3.46 -9.17
N TYR A 31 -9.57 -3.08 -8.06
CA TYR A 31 -10.20 -2.53 -6.86
C TYR A 31 -10.98 -1.24 -7.14
N ARG A 32 -10.42 -0.36 -7.93
CA ARG A 32 -11.05 0.92 -8.26
C ARG A 32 -12.45 0.74 -8.84
N ARG A 33 -12.58 -0.14 -9.86
CA ARG A 33 -13.88 -0.40 -10.47
C ARG A 33 -14.86 -1.00 -9.47
N TRP A 34 -14.42 -2.01 -8.75
CA TRP A 34 -15.22 -2.69 -7.75
C TRP A 34 -15.67 -1.75 -6.62
N LEU A 35 -14.78 -0.91 -6.10
CA LEU A 35 -15.09 0.06 -5.05
C LEU A 35 -16.08 1.12 -5.53
N LEU A 36 -15.95 1.58 -6.77
CA LEU A 36 -16.91 2.52 -7.36
C LEU A 36 -18.31 1.93 -7.46
N ASP A 37 -18.40 0.70 -7.96
CA ASP A 37 -19.67 -0.01 -8.06
C ASP A 37 -20.28 -0.23 -6.65
N ALA A 38 -19.45 -0.56 -5.67
CA ALA A 38 -19.87 -0.75 -4.28
C ALA A 38 -20.34 0.56 -3.61
N CYS A 39 -19.81 1.71 -4.03
CA CYS A 39 -20.22 3.03 -3.50
C CYS A 39 -21.45 3.62 -4.22
N ALA A 40 -21.85 3.08 -5.37
CA ALA A 40 -22.93 3.66 -6.18
C ALA A 40 -24.29 3.75 -5.44
N ALA A 41 -24.51 2.90 -4.43
CA ALA A 41 -25.73 2.89 -3.62
C ALA A 41 -25.63 3.80 -2.35
N LEU A 42 -24.45 4.38 -2.06
CA LEU A 42 -24.27 5.20 -0.87
C LEU A 42 -24.70 6.66 -1.13
N PRO A 43 -25.37 7.32 -0.16
CA PRO A 43 -25.80 8.70 -0.29
C PRO A 43 -24.63 9.68 -0.05
N VAL A 44 -23.60 9.62 -0.89
CA VAL A 44 -22.41 10.48 -0.82
C VAL A 44 -22.21 11.23 -2.14
N ASN A 45 -21.87 12.51 -2.04
CA ASN A 45 -21.72 13.37 -3.23
C ASN A 45 -20.36 13.20 -3.91
N GLU A 46 -19.35 12.82 -3.16
CA GLU A 46 -17.97 12.76 -3.64
C GLU A 46 -17.27 11.50 -3.11
N VAL A 47 -16.70 10.73 -4.03
CA VAL A 47 -15.84 9.58 -3.70
C VAL A 47 -14.45 9.85 -4.25
N ALA A 48 -13.44 9.82 -3.37
CA ALA A 48 -12.03 9.88 -3.74
C ALA A 48 -11.37 8.53 -3.54
N LEU A 49 -10.40 8.19 -4.39
CA LEU A 49 -9.63 6.97 -4.29
C LEU A 49 -8.14 7.31 -4.27
N VAL A 50 -7.40 6.74 -3.33
CA VAL A 50 -5.96 6.92 -3.18
C VAL A 50 -5.31 5.56 -2.95
N ASP A 51 -4.05 5.39 -3.35
CA ASP A 51 -3.30 4.20 -2.95
C ASP A 51 -2.91 4.24 -1.47
N GLU A 52 -2.86 3.07 -0.85
CA GLU A 52 -2.60 2.91 0.59
C GLU A 52 -1.27 3.54 1.02
N PRO A 53 -0.14 3.33 0.32
CA PRO A 53 1.12 3.97 0.69
C PRO A 53 1.10 5.50 0.63
N THR A 54 0.43 6.07 -0.36
CA THR A 54 0.30 7.54 -0.45
C THR A 54 -0.53 8.11 0.70
N ALA A 55 -1.63 7.43 1.05
CA ALA A 55 -2.41 7.79 2.23
C ALA A 55 -1.54 7.73 3.49
N ALA A 56 -0.77 6.66 3.69
CA ALA A 56 0.13 6.52 4.83
C ALA A 56 1.17 7.64 4.92
N ALA A 57 1.79 8.04 3.78
CA ALA A 57 2.74 9.14 3.73
C ALA A 57 2.13 10.47 4.20
N LEU A 58 0.92 10.76 3.76
CA LEU A 58 0.19 11.98 4.16
C LEU A 58 -0.13 11.98 5.67
N GLY A 59 -0.41 10.81 6.24
CA GLY A 59 -0.72 10.65 7.66
C GLY A 59 0.48 10.59 8.59
N ALA A 60 1.70 10.39 8.06
CA ALA A 60 2.89 10.18 8.87
C ALA A 60 3.45 11.45 9.54
N GLY A 61 2.90 12.62 9.25
CA GLY A 61 3.24 13.86 9.94
C GLY A 61 4.56 14.52 9.52
N PHE A 62 5.16 14.12 8.40
CA PHE A 62 6.37 14.75 7.88
C PHE A 62 6.13 16.19 7.41
N ALA A 63 7.20 16.98 7.43
CA ALA A 63 7.15 18.37 6.97
C ALA A 63 6.98 18.46 5.43
N PRO A 64 6.43 19.56 4.92
CA PRO A 64 6.49 19.87 3.50
C PRO A 64 7.92 19.84 2.98
N GLY A 65 8.13 19.25 1.80
CA GLY A 65 9.45 19.05 1.20
C GLY A 65 10.04 17.66 1.45
N ALA A 66 9.51 16.92 2.43
CA ALA A 66 10.03 15.59 2.78
C ALA A 66 9.80 14.57 1.67
N ARG A 67 10.80 13.70 1.48
CA ARG A 67 10.79 12.53 0.60
C ARG A 67 10.72 11.27 1.44
N ILE A 68 9.67 10.52 1.28
CA ILE A 68 9.31 9.42 2.19
C ILE A 68 9.18 8.14 1.39
N LEU A 69 9.86 7.08 1.84
CA LEU A 69 9.58 5.73 1.39
C LEU A 69 8.51 5.13 2.30
N VAL A 70 7.38 4.77 1.75
CA VAL A 70 6.33 4.02 2.47
C VAL A 70 6.42 2.55 2.09
N VAL A 71 6.39 1.69 3.10
CA VAL A 71 6.37 0.24 2.98
C VAL A 71 5.13 -0.29 3.67
N ASP A 72 4.20 -0.82 2.92
CA ASP A 72 2.97 -1.41 3.43
C ASP A 72 2.99 -2.93 3.25
N LEU A 73 3.11 -3.65 4.36
CA LEU A 73 2.93 -5.10 4.38
C LEU A 73 1.56 -5.41 4.99
N GLY A 74 0.58 -5.48 4.14
CA GLY A 74 -0.81 -5.80 4.47
C GLY A 74 -1.07 -7.30 4.61
N GLY A 75 -2.35 -7.66 4.67
CA GLY A 75 -2.77 -9.07 4.77
C GLY A 75 -2.57 -9.87 3.48
N SER A 76 -2.56 -9.22 2.31
CA SER A 76 -2.54 -9.87 0.98
C SER A 76 -1.55 -9.25 0.01
N THR A 77 -1.00 -8.07 0.32
CA THR A 77 -0.09 -7.32 -0.56
C THR A 77 1.09 -6.77 0.23
N LEU A 78 2.17 -6.55 -0.50
CA LEU A 78 3.35 -5.80 -0.09
C LEU A 78 3.52 -4.69 -1.12
N ASP A 79 3.37 -3.46 -0.69
CA ASP A 79 3.39 -2.28 -1.53
C ASP A 79 4.45 -1.28 -1.05
N LEU A 80 5.22 -0.74 -1.98
CA LEU A 80 6.20 0.32 -1.74
C LEU A 80 5.87 1.53 -2.58
N ALA A 81 5.97 2.72 -1.99
CA ALA A 81 5.85 3.98 -2.71
C ALA A 81 6.85 5.01 -2.20
N LEU A 82 7.48 5.70 -3.12
CA LEU A 82 8.30 6.87 -2.85
C LEU A 82 7.45 8.12 -3.08
N VAL A 83 7.25 8.89 -2.04
CA VAL A 83 6.33 10.03 -2.02
C VAL A 83 7.10 11.29 -1.62
N ALA A 84 6.97 12.35 -2.41
CA ALA A 84 7.44 13.68 -2.06
C ALA A 84 6.27 14.52 -1.56
N LEU A 85 6.38 15.04 -0.34
CA LEU A 85 5.43 16.00 0.22
C LEU A 85 5.85 17.41 -0.19
N GLN A 86 5.04 18.07 -0.98
CA GLN A 86 5.31 19.45 -1.37
C GLN A 86 4.41 20.40 -0.59
N GLY A 87 4.96 21.52 -0.13
CA GLY A 87 4.19 22.63 0.42
C GLY A 87 4.23 23.80 -0.58
N GLY A 88 3.15 24.49 -0.77
CA GLY A 88 3.15 25.66 -1.64
C GLY A 88 1.82 26.42 -1.66
N GLU A 89 1.88 27.72 -1.98
CA GLU A 89 0.73 28.51 -2.40
C GLU A 89 0.52 28.28 -3.90
N GLY A 90 -0.62 27.73 -4.31
CA GLY A 90 -0.89 27.51 -5.72
C GLY A 90 -2.35 27.15 -6.02
N ARG A 91 -2.78 27.36 -7.26
CA ARG A 91 -4.09 26.92 -7.74
C ARG A 91 -4.12 25.39 -7.79
N SER A 92 -5.12 24.79 -7.15
CA SER A 92 -5.30 23.35 -7.14
C SER A 92 -5.68 22.80 -8.51
N ALA A 93 -4.84 21.93 -9.04
CA ALA A 93 -5.32 20.93 -9.98
C ALA A 93 -5.88 19.73 -9.17
N PRO A 94 -7.03 19.15 -9.51
CA PRO A 94 -7.64 18.06 -8.74
C PRO A 94 -6.85 16.78 -8.94
N VAL A 95 -6.38 16.18 -7.85
CA VAL A 95 -5.46 15.04 -7.87
C VAL A 95 -5.72 13.94 -6.84
N ALA A 96 -6.82 13.74 -6.37
CA ALA A 96 -7.43 12.44 -6.28
C ALA A 96 -8.34 12.37 -7.49
N GLN A 97 -8.42 11.27 -8.21
CA GLN A 97 -9.46 11.20 -9.23
C GLN A 97 -10.79 11.36 -8.52
N LEU A 98 -11.28 12.60 -8.45
CA LEU A 98 -12.60 12.93 -8.01
C LEU A 98 -13.57 12.30 -8.99
N LEU A 99 -14.08 11.14 -8.60
CA LEU A 99 -15.13 10.46 -9.33
C LEU A 99 -16.45 11.09 -8.91
N ARG A 100 -16.93 12.00 -9.71
CA ARG A 100 -18.20 12.64 -9.47
C ARG A 100 -19.36 11.70 -9.81
N LEU A 101 -20.18 11.44 -8.81
CA LEU A 101 -21.57 11.09 -9.01
C LEU A 101 -22.33 12.43 -9.05
N GLY A 102 -22.66 12.94 -10.26
CA GLY A 102 -23.57 14.08 -10.39
C GLY A 102 -23.05 15.36 -11.02
N GLY A 103 -22.09 15.33 -11.94
CA GLY A 103 -21.93 16.37 -13.00
C GLY A 103 -21.72 17.83 -12.61
N ARG A 104 -21.27 18.19 -11.39
CA ARG A 104 -20.92 19.56 -11.02
C ARG A 104 -19.42 19.71 -10.73
N GLU A 105 -18.78 20.64 -11.44
CA GLU A 105 -17.41 21.06 -11.15
C GLU A 105 -17.38 21.92 -9.89
N LEU A 106 -16.59 21.51 -8.88
CA LEU A 106 -16.31 22.34 -7.74
C LEU A 106 -15.33 23.43 -8.15
N GLY A 107 -15.84 24.64 -8.17
CA GLY A 107 -15.13 25.80 -8.67
C GLY A 107 -13.97 26.24 -7.79
N ASP A 108 -13.09 26.96 -8.42
CA ASP A 108 -11.89 27.70 -8.08
C ASP A 108 -12.02 28.67 -6.88
N SER A 109 -12.35 28.26 -5.69
CA SER A 109 -12.40 29.22 -4.60
C SER A 109 -11.97 28.70 -3.22
N SER A 110 -10.70 28.40 -3.03
CA SER A 110 -10.11 28.55 -1.71
C SER A 110 -8.61 28.80 -1.78
N ARG A 111 -8.20 29.96 -1.26
CA ARG A 111 -6.80 30.29 -0.95
C ARG A 111 -6.40 29.54 0.33
N GLN A 112 -6.27 28.21 0.27
CA GLN A 112 -5.71 27.43 1.35
C GLN A 112 -4.32 26.94 0.94
N GLN A 113 -3.40 26.90 1.92
CA GLN A 113 -2.09 26.27 1.71
C GLN A 113 -2.30 24.82 1.29
N LEU A 114 -1.99 24.52 0.06
CA LEU A 114 -2.16 23.20 -0.55
C LEU A 114 -0.97 22.32 -0.14
N ARG A 115 -1.27 21.23 0.57
CA ARG A 115 -0.31 20.13 0.68
C ARG A 115 -0.42 19.31 -0.58
N HIS A 116 0.70 19.16 -1.29
CA HIS A 116 0.80 18.28 -2.45
C HIS A 116 1.58 17.04 -2.05
N ALA A 117 1.11 15.88 -2.43
CA ALA A 117 1.89 14.66 -2.43
C ALA A 117 2.12 14.25 -3.89
N GLU A 118 3.37 14.04 -4.25
CA GLU A 118 3.77 13.55 -5.56
C GLU A 118 4.38 12.16 -5.40
N VAL A 119 3.82 11.17 -6.08
CA VAL A 119 4.37 9.83 -6.12
C VAL A 119 5.50 9.82 -7.14
N LEU A 120 6.73 9.60 -6.69
CA LEU A 120 7.93 9.55 -7.53
C LEU A 120 8.20 8.17 -8.10
N GLY A 121 7.77 7.14 -7.38
CA GLY A 121 7.88 5.75 -7.80
C GLY A 121 7.04 4.85 -6.91
N LYS A 122 6.56 3.75 -7.46
CA LYS A 122 5.82 2.75 -6.70
C LYS A 122 5.92 1.37 -7.32
N ALA A 123 5.88 0.35 -6.47
CA ALA A 123 5.84 -1.05 -6.86
C ALA A 123 5.03 -1.85 -5.84
N GLY A 124 4.44 -2.96 -6.26
CA GLY A 124 3.66 -3.81 -5.38
C GLY A 124 3.67 -5.26 -5.84
N LEU A 125 3.41 -6.15 -4.89
CA LEU A 125 3.39 -7.59 -5.10
C LEU A 125 2.25 -8.20 -4.29
N ARG A 126 1.61 -9.23 -4.85
CA ARG A 126 0.63 -10.07 -4.13
C ARG A 126 1.36 -11.04 -3.20
N LEU A 127 1.81 -10.53 -2.09
CA LEU A 127 2.45 -11.26 -1.00
C LEU A 127 2.13 -10.51 0.30
N GLY A 128 1.54 -11.17 1.27
CA GLY A 128 1.13 -10.50 2.50
C GLY A 128 1.11 -11.43 3.70
N GLY A 129 0.54 -10.95 4.80
CA GLY A 129 0.44 -11.67 6.05
C GLY A 129 -0.17 -13.05 5.94
N ARG A 130 -1.17 -13.21 5.06
CA ARG A 130 -1.83 -14.51 4.80
C ARG A 130 -0.93 -15.53 4.12
N ASP A 131 0.04 -15.08 3.32
CA ASP A 131 1.01 -16.00 2.73
C ASP A 131 1.98 -16.48 3.78
N ILE A 132 2.39 -15.59 4.71
CA ILE A 132 3.19 -15.97 5.88
C ILE A 132 2.43 -17.01 6.75
N ASP A 133 1.13 -16.83 6.98
CA ASP A 133 0.31 -17.78 7.72
C ASP A 133 0.30 -19.17 7.05
N ARG A 134 0.18 -19.20 5.73
CA ARG A 134 0.29 -20.46 4.96
C ARG A 134 1.67 -21.07 5.04
N TRP A 135 2.74 -20.27 5.04
CA TRP A 135 4.10 -20.78 5.18
C TRP A 135 4.33 -21.40 6.56
N ILE A 136 3.80 -20.79 7.62
CA ILE A 136 3.82 -21.36 8.99
C ILE A 136 3.11 -22.72 9.01
N LEU A 137 1.90 -22.79 8.44
CA LEU A 137 1.17 -24.05 8.36
C LEU A 137 1.94 -25.13 7.60
N ASN A 138 2.55 -24.78 6.48
CA ASN A 138 3.28 -25.74 5.65
C ASN A 138 4.46 -26.39 6.37
N ILE A 139 5.08 -25.70 7.34
CA ILE A 139 6.18 -26.28 8.13
C ILE A 139 5.70 -26.95 9.41
N CYS A 140 4.68 -26.39 10.08
CA CYS A 140 4.17 -26.97 11.34
C CYS A 140 3.21 -28.15 11.11
N CYS A 141 2.44 -28.10 10.01
CA CYS A 141 1.42 -29.09 9.71
C CYS A 141 1.24 -29.25 8.19
N PRO A 142 2.11 -30.00 7.51
CA PRO A 142 2.01 -30.21 6.05
C PRO A 142 0.79 -31.08 5.74
N THR A 143 -0.36 -30.46 5.51
CA THR A 143 -1.62 -31.13 5.13
C THR A 143 -2.04 -30.76 3.72
N ALA A 144 -2.82 -31.64 3.08
CA ALA A 144 -3.37 -31.40 1.75
C ALA A 144 -4.51 -30.38 1.74
N SER A 145 -5.19 -30.17 2.86
CA SER A 145 -6.28 -29.20 3.01
C SER A 145 -6.05 -28.34 4.25
N VAL A 146 -6.13 -27.02 4.07
CA VAL A 146 -5.96 -26.03 5.13
C VAL A 146 -7.33 -25.49 5.54
N THR A 147 -7.66 -25.56 6.82
CA THR A 147 -8.91 -25.03 7.35
C THR A 147 -8.78 -23.56 7.77
N ALA A 148 -9.90 -22.85 7.88
CA ALA A 148 -9.93 -21.48 8.37
C ALA A 148 -9.45 -21.39 9.84
N ALA A 149 -9.74 -22.41 10.65
CA ALA A 149 -9.28 -22.49 12.04
C ALA A 149 -7.75 -22.58 12.14
N GLN A 150 -7.12 -23.38 11.29
CA GLN A 150 -5.66 -23.49 11.18
C GLN A 150 -5.02 -22.18 10.72
N LEU A 151 -5.59 -21.51 9.70
CA LEU A 151 -5.09 -20.19 9.26
C LEU A 151 -5.17 -19.15 10.38
N ASN A 152 -6.28 -19.09 11.10
CA ASN A 152 -6.44 -18.17 12.22
C ASN A 152 -5.44 -18.49 13.36
N ALA A 153 -5.14 -19.75 13.62
CA ALA A 153 -4.13 -20.14 14.59
C ALA A 153 -2.72 -19.72 14.16
N ALA A 154 -2.37 -19.91 12.87
CA ALA A 154 -1.10 -19.46 12.33
C ALA A 154 -0.95 -17.93 12.40
N GLU A 155 -2.03 -17.18 12.12
CA GLU A 155 -2.05 -15.73 12.27
C GLU A 155 -1.83 -15.32 13.73
N ARG A 156 -2.54 -15.93 14.69
CA ARG A 156 -2.31 -15.65 16.11
C ARG A 156 -0.87 -15.95 16.52
N LEU A 157 -0.33 -17.10 16.10
CA LEU A 157 1.05 -17.47 16.38
C LEU A 157 2.04 -16.46 15.83
N LYS A 158 1.89 -16.06 14.55
CA LYS A 158 2.67 -15.00 13.91
C LYS A 158 2.61 -13.70 14.70
N CYS A 159 1.40 -13.24 15.08
CA CYS A 159 1.23 -11.99 15.83
C CYS A 159 1.93 -12.05 17.18
N ARG A 160 1.81 -13.16 17.92
CA ARG A 160 2.51 -13.36 19.21
C ARG A 160 4.03 -13.41 19.05
N LEU A 161 4.53 -14.03 17.98
CA LEU A 161 5.96 -14.07 17.65
C LEU A 161 6.51 -12.69 17.21
N SER A 162 5.63 -11.75 16.88
CA SER A 162 6.00 -10.38 16.51
C SER A 162 6.18 -9.45 17.71
N ASP A 163 5.89 -9.90 18.93
CA ASP A 163 6.15 -9.13 20.15
C ASP A 163 7.65 -8.87 20.30
N PRO A 164 8.12 -7.61 20.28
CA PRO A 164 9.55 -7.29 20.34
C PRO A 164 10.22 -7.76 21.65
N GLU A 165 9.45 -7.86 22.75
CA GLU A 165 9.94 -8.28 24.04
C GLU A 165 10.13 -9.80 24.16
N LEU A 166 9.56 -10.58 23.24
CA LEU A 166 9.69 -12.03 23.28
C LEU A 166 11.14 -12.43 22.90
N PRO A 167 11.83 -13.26 23.71
CA PRO A 167 13.15 -13.78 23.34
C PRO A 167 13.08 -14.62 22.05
N GLU A 168 14.07 -14.50 21.17
CA GLU A 168 14.09 -15.13 19.84
C GLU A 168 13.90 -16.66 19.87
N LEU A 169 14.40 -17.32 20.89
CA LEU A 169 14.37 -18.77 21.02
C LEU A 169 13.15 -19.29 21.79
N THR A 170 12.31 -18.39 22.31
CA THR A 170 11.09 -18.80 23.00
C THR A 170 10.13 -19.45 22.02
N GLU A 171 9.85 -20.71 22.25
CA GLU A 171 8.88 -21.45 21.46
C GLU A 171 7.46 -21.15 21.92
N LEU A 172 6.59 -20.76 21.00
CA LEU A 172 5.17 -20.58 21.24
C LEU A 172 4.38 -21.71 20.60
N VAL A 173 3.26 -22.01 21.21
CA VAL A 173 2.37 -23.09 20.79
C VAL A 173 0.96 -22.55 20.62
N GLU A 174 0.31 -22.94 19.52
CA GLU A 174 -1.11 -22.74 19.26
C GLU A 174 -1.77 -24.08 18.98
N GLU A 175 -2.83 -24.36 19.69
CA GLU A 175 -3.64 -25.57 19.48
C GLU A 175 -4.89 -25.24 18.69
N VAL A 176 -5.18 -26.06 17.70
CA VAL A 176 -6.39 -25.97 16.89
C VAL A 176 -7.29 -27.15 17.23
N SER A 177 -8.41 -26.87 17.83
CA SER A 177 -9.46 -27.88 18.08
C SER A 177 -10.41 -27.90 16.88
N ASP A 178 -10.07 -28.70 15.89
CA ASP A 178 -10.86 -28.94 14.68
C ASP A 178 -11.09 -30.45 14.53
N ALA A 179 -11.71 -30.90 13.44
CA ALA A 179 -11.94 -32.31 13.16
C ALA A 179 -10.63 -33.15 13.23
N GLU A 180 -9.51 -32.54 12.86
CA GLU A 180 -8.16 -33.06 13.09
C GLU A 180 -7.39 -32.08 14.00
N PRO A 181 -7.24 -32.42 15.32
CA PRO A 181 -6.50 -31.58 16.24
C PRO A 181 -5.08 -31.33 15.74
N THR A 182 -4.71 -30.07 15.64
CA THR A 182 -3.41 -29.65 15.11
C THR A 182 -2.70 -28.77 16.12
N THR A 183 -1.41 -28.99 16.32
CA THR A 183 -0.55 -28.16 17.18
C THR A 183 0.47 -27.45 16.32
N LEU A 184 0.42 -26.13 16.31
CA LEU A 184 1.43 -25.28 15.65
C LEU A 184 2.46 -24.87 16.69
N ARG A 185 3.74 -25.08 16.38
CA ARG A 185 4.85 -24.81 17.30
C ARG A 185 5.97 -24.13 16.54
N LEU A 186 6.40 -22.95 17.01
CA LEU A 186 7.39 -22.14 16.33
C LEU A 186 8.06 -21.14 17.28
N SER A 187 9.34 -20.86 17.10
CA SER A 187 10.03 -19.72 17.70
C SER A 187 10.11 -18.52 16.75
N ARG A 188 10.45 -17.33 17.29
CA ARG A 188 10.71 -16.16 16.43
C ARG A 188 11.84 -16.43 15.46
N ARG A 189 12.90 -17.08 15.90
CA ARG A 189 14.03 -17.45 15.03
C ARG A 189 13.61 -18.32 13.86
N ASP A 190 12.73 -19.30 14.11
CA ASP A 190 12.23 -20.17 13.07
C ASP A 190 11.34 -19.39 12.08
N LEU A 191 10.50 -18.48 12.59
CA LEU A 191 9.72 -17.58 11.73
C LEU A 191 10.63 -16.71 10.85
N GLU A 192 11.66 -16.11 11.41
CA GLU A 192 12.60 -15.27 10.65
C GLU A 192 13.39 -16.07 9.59
N ASN A 193 13.78 -17.29 9.91
CA ASN A 193 14.40 -18.20 8.94
C ASN A 193 13.43 -18.55 7.83
N LEU A 194 12.18 -18.86 8.17
CA LEU A 194 11.12 -19.12 7.21
C LEU A 194 10.90 -17.94 6.24
N LEU A 195 10.85 -16.70 6.75
CA LEU A 195 10.71 -15.50 5.92
C LEU A 195 11.86 -15.37 4.91
N LYS A 196 13.09 -15.65 5.35
CA LYS A 196 14.29 -15.63 4.50
C LYS A 196 14.23 -16.75 3.44
N GLU A 197 13.93 -17.97 3.84
CA GLU A 197 13.85 -19.14 2.95
C GLU A 197 12.74 -18.98 1.90
N ARG A 198 11.63 -18.36 2.25
CA ARG A 198 10.52 -18.06 1.33
C ARG A 198 10.77 -16.83 0.46
N GLY A 199 11.92 -16.18 0.62
CA GLY A 199 12.38 -15.11 -0.26
C GLY A 199 11.73 -13.75 -0.01
N LEU A 200 11.20 -13.49 1.19
CA LEU A 200 10.61 -12.18 1.52
C LEU A 200 11.63 -11.05 1.37
N GLY A 201 12.89 -11.28 1.79
CA GLY A 201 13.96 -10.29 1.64
C GLY A 201 14.23 -9.94 0.19
N ARG A 202 14.33 -10.95 -0.67
CA ARG A 202 14.51 -10.75 -2.11
C ARG A 202 13.34 -9.99 -2.75
N ALA A 203 12.11 -10.32 -2.36
CA ALA A 203 10.93 -9.61 -2.84
C ALA A 203 10.96 -8.12 -2.43
N LEU A 204 11.38 -7.81 -1.21
CA LEU A 204 11.56 -6.43 -0.74
C LEU A 204 12.66 -5.70 -1.52
N GLU A 205 13.81 -6.34 -1.79
CA GLU A 205 14.90 -5.78 -2.60
C GLU A 205 14.43 -5.43 -4.02
N GLU A 206 13.73 -6.36 -4.67
CA GLU A 206 13.20 -6.16 -6.02
C GLU A 206 12.17 -5.02 -6.06
N LEU A 207 11.28 -4.93 -5.07
CA LEU A 207 10.30 -3.84 -4.97
C LEU A 207 10.96 -2.50 -4.66
N LEU A 208 11.94 -2.48 -3.75
CA LEU A 208 12.69 -1.28 -3.40
C LEU A 208 13.41 -0.72 -4.63
N GLU A 209 14.14 -1.56 -5.37
CA GLU A 209 14.84 -1.13 -6.59
C GLU A 209 13.86 -0.66 -7.67
N ALA A 210 12.72 -1.34 -7.86
CA ALA A 210 11.70 -0.90 -8.80
C ALA A 210 11.12 0.48 -8.42
N THR A 211 10.87 0.71 -7.14
CA THR A 211 10.37 1.97 -6.60
C THR A 211 11.38 3.10 -6.77
N LEU A 212 12.65 2.85 -6.43
CA LEU A 212 13.75 3.81 -6.57
C LEU A 212 14.06 4.12 -8.04
N THR A 213 13.91 3.16 -8.95
CA THR A 213 14.05 3.41 -10.39
C THR A 213 13.07 4.49 -10.87
N GLY A 214 11.85 4.52 -10.33
CA GLY A 214 10.92 5.63 -10.54
C GLY A 214 11.45 6.94 -9.93
N GLY A 215 11.88 6.89 -8.67
CA GLY A 215 12.39 8.04 -7.92
C GLY A 215 13.59 8.72 -8.57
N ARG A 216 14.56 7.96 -9.08
CA ARG A 216 15.78 8.47 -9.75
C ARG A 216 15.46 9.35 -10.95
N ARG A 217 14.36 9.09 -11.66
CA ARG A 217 13.91 9.96 -12.78
C ARG A 217 13.48 11.34 -12.29
N HIS A 218 13.14 11.47 -11.01
CA HIS A 218 12.78 12.71 -10.34
C HIS A 218 13.89 13.23 -9.41
N GLY A 219 15.12 12.70 -9.54
CA GLY A 219 16.28 13.10 -8.73
C GLY A 219 16.14 12.69 -7.25
N CYS A 220 15.52 11.56 -6.98
CA CYS A 220 15.39 11.02 -5.62
C CYS A 220 15.88 9.57 -5.57
N ASP A 221 16.84 9.30 -4.71
CA ASP A 221 17.38 7.97 -4.38
C ASP A 221 17.35 7.77 -2.86
N LEU A 222 17.91 6.69 -2.36
CA LEU A 222 17.95 6.36 -0.93
C LEU A 222 18.59 7.47 -0.07
N THR A 223 19.63 8.13 -0.59
CA THR A 223 20.35 9.19 0.12
C THR A 223 19.54 10.47 0.33
N GLU A 224 18.49 10.66 -0.46
CA GLU A 224 17.60 11.82 -0.38
C GLU A 224 16.33 11.54 0.43
N LEU A 225 16.25 10.39 1.09
CA LEU A 225 15.08 10.07 1.93
C LEU A 225 15.16 10.80 3.28
N ASP A 226 14.08 11.48 3.62
CA ASP A 226 13.89 12.09 4.96
C ASP A 226 13.31 11.09 5.97
N GLY A 227 12.76 9.98 5.50
CA GLY A 227 12.25 8.92 6.36
C GLY A 227 11.65 7.75 5.61
N VAL A 228 11.48 6.67 6.37
CA VAL A 228 10.79 5.45 5.93
C VAL A 228 9.60 5.22 6.83
N VAL A 229 8.44 4.99 6.25
CA VAL A 229 7.18 4.73 6.98
C VAL A 229 6.78 3.29 6.75
N ALA A 230 6.72 2.50 7.82
CA ALA A 230 6.24 1.12 7.76
C ALA A 230 4.80 1.05 8.31
N VAL A 231 3.89 0.57 7.48
CA VAL A 231 2.45 0.40 7.80
C VAL A 231 1.96 -1.00 7.46
N GLY A 232 0.70 -1.27 7.75
CA GLY A 232 0.11 -2.60 7.65
C GLY A 232 0.47 -3.49 8.84
N GLY A 233 -0.27 -4.58 9.05
CA GLY A 233 -0.03 -5.52 10.14
C GLY A 233 1.38 -6.12 10.15
N GLY A 234 1.96 -6.32 8.97
CA GLY A 234 3.31 -6.83 8.79
C GLY A 234 4.42 -5.89 9.25
N ALA A 235 4.14 -4.58 9.38
CA ALA A 235 5.09 -3.62 9.95
C ALA A 235 5.45 -3.92 11.41
N GLN A 236 4.70 -4.79 12.08
CA GLN A 236 4.98 -5.24 13.43
C GLN A 236 6.03 -6.35 13.49
N LEU A 237 6.35 -7.00 12.37
CA LEU A 237 7.38 -8.03 12.31
C LEU A 237 8.75 -7.45 12.65
N PRO A 238 9.45 -7.90 13.71
CA PRO A 238 10.77 -7.41 14.08
C PRO A 238 11.79 -7.58 12.96
N TRP A 239 11.70 -8.67 12.22
CA TRP A 239 12.53 -8.95 11.06
C TRP A 239 12.39 -7.86 9.96
N LEU A 240 11.17 -7.44 9.63
CA LEU A 240 10.94 -6.40 8.63
C LEU A 240 11.50 -5.05 9.06
N ARG A 241 11.29 -4.67 10.32
CA ARG A 241 11.83 -3.42 10.87
C ARG A 241 13.36 -3.38 10.82
N ARG A 242 14.00 -4.49 11.18
CA ARG A 242 15.46 -4.62 11.11
C ARG A 242 15.93 -4.55 9.66
N TRP A 243 15.29 -5.30 8.76
CA TRP A 243 15.60 -5.28 7.33
C TRP A 243 15.51 -3.85 6.75
N LEU A 244 14.43 -3.14 7.04
CA LEU A 244 14.24 -1.75 6.59
C LEU A 244 15.35 -0.85 7.14
N GLY A 245 15.65 -0.91 8.43
CA GLY A 245 16.72 -0.12 9.03
C GLY A 245 18.10 -0.35 8.39
N GLU A 246 18.39 -1.59 7.97
CA GLU A 246 19.65 -1.96 7.32
C GLU A 246 19.73 -1.49 5.85
N HIS A 247 18.60 -1.57 5.12
CA HIS A 247 18.59 -1.33 3.67
C HIS A 247 18.20 0.11 3.28
N THR A 248 17.69 0.90 4.21
CA THR A 248 17.28 2.29 3.95
C THR A 248 18.05 3.31 4.78
N ALA A 249 19.09 2.90 5.49
CA ALA A 249 19.95 3.82 6.23
C ALA A 249 20.57 4.87 5.28
N PRO A 250 20.71 6.14 5.71
CA PRO A 250 20.52 6.65 7.07
C PRO A 250 19.09 7.14 7.38
N ALA A 251 18.11 6.95 6.50
CA ALA A 251 16.76 7.45 6.69
C ALA A 251 16.12 6.84 7.95
N PRO A 252 15.52 7.65 8.84
CA PRO A 252 14.88 7.14 10.06
C PRO A 252 13.63 6.33 9.74
N LEU A 253 13.47 5.18 10.39
CA LEU A 253 12.27 4.35 10.31
C LEU A 253 11.20 4.87 11.28
N VAL A 254 10.03 5.22 10.74
CA VAL A 254 8.85 5.65 11.50
C VAL A 254 7.77 4.58 11.37
N THR A 255 7.25 4.15 12.49
CA THR A 255 6.17 3.16 12.55
C THR A 255 4.94 3.78 13.22
N PRO A 256 4.06 4.45 12.48
CA PRO A 256 2.80 4.95 13.02
C PRO A 256 1.89 3.79 13.42
N PRO A 257 0.74 4.01 14.05
CA PRO A 257 -0.22 2.96 14.33
C PRO A 257 -0.52 2.16 13.05
N PRO A 258 -0.10 0.89 12.95
CA PRO A 258 0.07 0.23 11.65
C PRO A 258 -1.26 -0.06 10.93
N VAL A 259 -2.35 -0.19 11.68
CA VAL A 259 -3.69 -0.48 11.14
C VAL A 259 -4.44 0.80 10.78
N GLU A 260 -4.18 1.89 11.49
CA GLU A 260 -4.94 3.15 11.39
C GLU A 260 -4.24 4.19 10.50
N ALA A 261 -2.94 4.06 10.28
CA ALA A 261 -2.13 5.06 9.59
C ALA A 261 -2.65 5.42 8.21
N VAL A 262 -3.07 4.42 7.43
CA VAL A 262 -3.64 4.61 6.09
C VAL A 262 -4.97 5.37 6.18
N ALA A 263 -5.85 5.02 7.11
CA ALA A 263 -7.13 5.67 7.30
C ALA A 263 -6.97 7.12 7.80
N LEU A 264 -6.06 7.35 8.75
CA LEU A 264 -5.72 8.69 9.24
C LEU A 264 -5.13 9.57 8.13
N GLY A 265 -4.28 8.97 7.28
CA GLY A 265 -3.75 9.65 6.11
C GLY A 265 -4.82 9.98 5.07
N ALA A 266 -5.73 9.06 4.82
CA ALA A 266 -6.88 9.31 3.94
C ALA A 266 -7.77 10.46 4.44
N LEU A 267 -7.96 10.60 5.75
CA LEU A 267 -8.68 11.74 6.35
C LEU A 267 -7.96 13.08 6.13
N SER A 268 -6.64 13.08 5.93
CA SER A 268 -5.90 14.30 5.61
C SER A 268 -6.14 14.83 4.20
N LEU A 269 -6.76 14.01 3.33
CA LEU A 269 -7.20 14.41 1.99
C LEU A 269 -8.43 15.31 2.04
N THR A 270 -8.28 16.42 2.75
CA THR A 270 -9.28 17.50 2.81
C THR A 270 -9.26 18.34 1.51
N PRO A 271 -10.27 19.17 1.25
CA PRO A 271 -10.20 20.16 0.17
C PRO A 271 -8.91 20.98 0.29
N GLY A 272 -8.06 20.93 -0.74
CA GLY A 272 -6.76 21.58 -0.72
C GLY A 272 -5.55 20.64 -0.65
N VAL A 273 -5.72 19.33 -0.51
CA VAL A 273 -4.65 18.35 -0.71
C VAL A 273 -4.76 17.79 -2.12
N SER A 274 -3.68 17.89 -2.91
CA SER A 274 -3.61 17.25 -4.21
C SER A 274 -2.50 16.20 -4.24
N ILE A 275 -2.76 15.11 -4.96
CA ILE A 275 -1.80 14.02 -5.16
C ILE A 275 -1.47 13.96 -6.65
N ARG A 276 -0.19 13.93 -7.00
CA ARG A 276 0.26 13.58 -8.36
C ARG A 276 0.77 12.15 -8.34
N ASP A 277 0.06 11.31 -9.03
CA ASP A 277 0.40 9.89 -9.15
C ASP A 277 1.24 9.62 -10.40
N VAL A 278 1.86 8.44 -10.47
CA VAL A 278 2.62 7.96 -11.62
C VAL A 278 2.11 6.61 -12.07
N LEU A 279 2.30 6.30 -13.35
CA LEU A 279 2.00 4.98 -13.88
C LEU A 279 2.98 3.95 -13.29
N GLN A 280 2.44 2.97 -12.60
CA GLN A 280 3.22 1.83 -12.08
C GLN A 280 3.82 0.98 -13.21
N ARG A 281 3.07 0.79 -14.28
CA ARG A 281 3.45 -0.03 -15.45
C ARG A 281 3.30 0.75 -16.73
N GLY A 282 4.26 0.56 -17.63
CA GLY A 282 4.16 1.11 -18.99
C GLY A 282 3.08 0.41 -19.81
N VAL A 283 2.53 1.13 -20.78
CA VAL A 283 1.59 0.60 -21.76
C VAL A 283 2.23 0.71 -23.14
N SER A 284 2.26 -0.39 -23.87
CA SER A 284 2.84 -0.44 -25.21
C SER A 284 1.87 -1.06 -26.20
N LEU A 285 1.84 -0.52 -27.41
CA LEU A 285 1.11 -1.08 -28.54
C LEU A 285 1.98 -2.13 -29.22
N ARG A 286 1.48 -3.34 -29.40
CA ARG A 286 2.13 -4.36 -30.18
C ARG A 286 1.70 -4.27 -31.64
N THR A 287 2.61 -3.91 -32.51
CA THR A 287 2.40 -3.79 -33.96
C THR A 287 3.16 -4.87 -34.69
N TRP A 288 2.69 -5.21 -35.91
CA TRP A 288 3.37 -6.11 -36.81
C TRP A 288 4.18 -5.33 -37.85
N ASP A 289 5.49 -5.50 -37.84
CA ASP A 289 6.36 -4.91 -38.86
C ASP A 289 6.44 -5.82 -40.10
N GLN A 290 5.80 -5.40 -41.18
CA GLN A 290 5.76 -6.22 -42.41
C GLN A 290 7.15 -6.41 -43.04
N ARG A 291 8.07 -5.47 -42.86
CA ARG A 291 9.41 -5.50 -43.43
C ARG A 291 10.29 -6.53 -42.71
N THR A 292 10.27 -6.53 -41.39
CA THR A 292 11.11 -7.42 -40.57
C THR A 292 10.42 -8.75 -40.23
N LYS A 293 9.12 -8.87 -40.54
CA LYS A 293 8.27 -10.05 -40.16
C LYS A 293 8.32 -10.36 -38.67
N LYS A 294 8.39 -9.31 -37.84
CA LYS A 294 8.44 -9.42 -36.36
C LYS A 294 7.47 -8.47 -35.70
N HIS A 295 7.05 -8.83 -34.51
CA HIS A 295 6.33 -7.88 -33.66
C HIS A 295 7.28 -6.80 -33.15
N ARG A 296 6.80 -5.56 -33.16
CA ARG A 296 7.42 -4.41 -32.49
C ARG A 296 6.51 -3.90 -31.40
N TRP A 297 7.12 -3.46 -30.32
CA TRP A 297 6.44 -2.81 -29.22
C TRP A 297 6.70 -1.32 -29.33
N HIS A 298 5.62 -0.56 -29.42
CA HIS A 298 5.67 0.90 -29.43
C HIS A 298 5.16 1.39 -28.08
N PRO A 299 6.02 2.00 -27.24
CA PRO A 299 5.57 2.49 -25.94
C PRO A 299 4.62 3.67 -26.13
N LEU A 300 3.43 3.59 -25.55
CA LEU A 300 2.46 4.68 -25.48
C LEU A 300 2.68 5.47 -24.19
N PHE A 301 2.85 4.77 -23.08
CA PHE A 301 3.15 5.33 -21.78
C PHE A 301 4.28 4.55 -21.14
N VAL A 302 5.16 5.22 -20.42
CA VAL A 302 6.26 4.58 -19.68
C VAL A 302 5.95 4.55 -18.19
N ALA A 303 6.42 3.51 -17.51
CA ALA A 303 6.33 3.43 -16.04
C ALA A 303 7.04 4.66 -15.42
N GLY A 304 6.45 5.22 -14.35
CA GLY A 304 6.94 6.44 -13.71
C GLY A 304 6.50 7.75 -14.38
N GLN A 305 5.77 7.71 -15.50
CA GLN A 305 5.18 8.90 -16.10
C GLN A 305 4.02 9.41 -15.24
N PRO A 306 3.86 10.75 -15.04
CA PRO A 306 2.73 11.32 -14.33
C PRO A 306 1.39 10.86 -14.90
N TRP A 307 0.44 10.55 -14.03
CA TRP A 307 -0.89 10.13 -14.42
C TRP A 307 -1.99 10.77 -13.53
N PRO A 308 -3.05 11.32 -14.11
CA PRO A 308 -3.31 11.44 -15.54
C PRO A 308 -2.29 12.31 -16.25
N SER A 309 -2.03 12.03 -17.54
CA SER A 309 -1.11 12.84 -18.32
C SER A 309 -1.63 14.29 -18.42
N PRO A 310 -0.79 15.31 -18.16
CA PRO A 310 -1.19 16.70 -18.31
C PRO A 310 -1.40 17.11 -19.77
N GLU A 311 -0.84 16.32 -20.70
CA GLU A 311 -0.97 16.54 -22.14
C GLU A 311 -1.80 15.43 -22.78
N PRO A 312 -2.67 15.77 -23.74
CA PRO A 312 -3.36 14.75 -24.52
C PRO A 312 -2.35 13.93 -25.32
N PHE A 313 -2.68 12.70 -25.58
CA PHE A 313 -1.89 11.83 -26.44
C PHE A 313 -2.15 12.24 -27.91
N GLU A 314 -1.13 12.71 -28.61
CA GLU A 314 -1.16 12.98 -30.05
C GLU A 314 -0.69 11.77 -30.88
#